data_856139f7898eba0d1c078c6e57798a76
#
_entry.id   856139f7898eba0d1c078c6e57798a76
#
_cell.length_a   1.000
_cell.length_b   1.000
_cell.length_c   1.000
_cell.angle_alpha   90.00
_cell.angle_beta   90.00
_cell.angle_gamma   90.00
#
_symmetry.space_group_name_H-M   'P 1'
#
loop_
_entity.id
_entity.type
_entity.pdbx_description
1 polymer ?
#
loop_
_entity_poly.entity_id
_entity_poly.type
_entity_poly.pdbx_seq_one_letter_code
_entity_poly.pdbx_strand_id
1 'polypeptide(L)'
;MARVFPFRGIMFNESLKNQLGDFLCPPFDVVSEDLKEELYDLSEYNVIRLENGKIYKSDNEKDNKYTRASNLFDSWLKNKILIQRNQPTFFILEESFEVMGKYKKRRSIISNVDLYDYEEKVVLPHEKTRKKQKQDRFQLMKTARANFSRIMSVIEDKDSNLINFLIKETSSDPEFEGSIPNMHEFKIWIIDDKDKISFLTNLFELENIFIADGHHRYETALEYKKIIEEKSSRRMMNLVSMNDEGLLLLGYHRAFSGLNDEKLNLLINKLKEFFIFSDVKWEESFFEANYSDEDKIIMVNNNSSTSLSLKENIKSTYEALHTVIESVLSPDEVINHIRYEHDSEEMKRKLDSNELQLCFFMNALSKNYFIDMVSRGKLLPPKSTLFYPKLPTGLVIQYLNDI
;
A
#
# COMPACT_ATOMS: atom_id res chain seq x y z
N MET A 1 15.64 14.25 -9.71
CA MET A 1 16.13 14.19 -8.34
C MET A 1 15.00 14.58 -7.40
N ALA A 2 14.68 13.73 -6.45
CA ALA A 2 13.55 13.94 -5.55
C ALA A 2 13.91 14.94 -4.43
N ARG A 3 13.11 15.97 -4.23
CA ARG A 3 13.25 16.86 -3.09
C ARG A 3 12.38 16.39 -1.94
N VAL A 4 13.00 16.10 -0.82
CA VAL A 4 12.38 15.54 0.38
C VAL A 4 12.65 16.47 1.56
N PHE A 5 11.63 16.73 2.36
CA PHE A 5 11.66 17.75 3.40
C PHE A 5 11.13 17.23 4.74
N PRO A 6 11.69 17.69 5.85
CA PRO A 6 11.02 17.59 7.14
C PRO A 6 9.75 18.46 7.13
N PHE A 7 8.81 18.19 8.03
CA PHE A 7 7.56 18.95 8.13
C PHE A 7 7.03 18.99 9.58
N ARG A 8 6.12 19.91 9.83
CA ARG A 8 5.45 20.02 11.13
C ARG A 8 4.31 19.03 11.24
N GLY A 9 4.67 17.75 11.45
CA GLY A 9 3.69 16.65 11.56
C GLY A 9 2.74 16.85 12.73
N ILE A 10 1.49 16.43 12.55
CA ILE A 10 0.47 16.38 13.59
C ILE A 10 0.37 14.97 14.10
N MET A 11 0.41 14.78 15.40
CA MET A 11 0.34 13.49 16.08
C MET A 11 -0.65 13.55 17.23
N PHE A 12 -1.10 12.41 17.72
CA PHE A 12 -1.84 12.35 18.98
C PHE A 12 -1.01 12.88 20.14
N ASN A 13 -1.70 13.50 21.10
CA ASN A 13 -1.07 14.02 22.30
C ASN A 13 -0.35 12.89 23.05
N GLU A 14 0.86 13.17 23.54
CA GLU A 14 1.69 12.19 24.28
C GLU A 14 0.96 11.62 25.51
N SER A 15 0.08 12.40 26.13
CA SER A 15 -0.75 11.92 27.24
C SER A 15 -1.68 10.75 26.88
N LEU A 16 -1.91 10.52 25.59
CA LEU A 16 -2.77 9.47 25.04
C LEU A 16 -1.96 8.29 24.44
N LYS A 17 -0.63 8.29 24.58
CA LYS A 17 0.25 7.33 23.92
C LYS A 17 -0.07 5.86 24.21
N ASN A 18 -0.56 5.53 25.39
CA ASN A 18 -0.89 4.15 25.77
C ASN A 18 -2.12 3.59 25.05
N GLN A 19 -2.92 4.44 24.41
CA GLN A 19 -4.12 4.05 23.64
C GLN A 19 -3.93 4.29 22.13
N LEU A 20 -2.74 4.70 21.71
CA LEU A 20 -2.50 5.13 20.34
C LEU A 20 -2.88 4.07 19.31
N GLY A 21 -2.69 2.79 19.61
CA GLY A 21 -3.08 1.69 18.73
C GLY A 21 -4.57 1.70 18.38
N ASP A 22 -5.44 2.01 19.35
CA ASP A 22 -6.90 2.03 19.19
C ASP A 22 -7.38 3.22 18.34
N PHE A 23 -6.53 4.24 18.18
CA PHE A 23 -6.84 5.44 17.40
C PHE A 23 -6.51 5.28 15.91
N LEU A 24 -5.70 4.29 15.55
CA LEU A 24 -5.24 4.06 14.18
C LEU A 24 -6.19 3.14 13.44
N CYS A 25 -6.11 3.15 12.11
CA CYS A 25 -6.88 2.25 11.29
C CYS A 25 -6.06 1.78 10.06
N PRO A 26 -6.48 0.68 9.42
CA PRO A 26 -5.94 0.30 8.12
C PRO A 26 -6.19 1.38 7.04
N PRO A 27 -5.49 1.34 5.90
CA PRO A 27 -5.80 2.21 4.76
C PRO A 27 -7.24 2.01 4.30
N PHE A 28 -7.86 3.09 3.82
CA PHE A 28 -9.29 3.14 3.46
C PHE A 28 -9.74 2.07 2.44
N ASP A 29 -8.83 1.62 1.59
CA ASP A 29 -9.08 0.67 0.50
C ASP A 29 -9.18 -0.80 0.94
N VAL A 30 -8.84 -1.10 2.20
CA VAL A 30 -8.97 -2.44 2.80
C VAL A 30 -9.98 -2.49 3.94
N VAL A 31 -10.63 -1.37 4.27
CA VAL A 31 -11.63 -1.31 5.34
C VAL A 31 -13.01 -1.71 4.79
N SER A 32 -13.53 -2.85 5.22
CA SER A 32 -14.94 -3.26 4.98
C SER A 32 -15.91 -2.44 5.83
N GLU A 33 -17.19 -2.50 5.53
CA GLU A 33 -18.20 -1.81 6.35
C GLU A 33 -18.26 -2.38 7.78
N ASP A 34 -18.13 -3.71 7.94
CA ASP A 34 -18.11 -4.34 9.28
C ASP A 34 -16.88 -3.88 10.08
N LEU A 35 -15.69 -3.90 9.49
CA LEU A 35 -14.49 -3.40 10.14
C LEU A 35 -14.60 -1.90 10.48
N LYS A 36 -15.29 -1.13 9.64
CA LYS A 36 -15.55 0.29 9.93
C LYS A 36 -16.39 0.47 11.18
N GLU A 37 -17.45 -0.33 11.35
CA GLU A 37 -18.26 -0.32 12.58
C GLU A 37 -17.42 -0.67 13.80
N GLU A 38 -16.61 -1.73 13.74
CA GLU A 38 -15.70 -2.13 14.81
C GLU A 38 -14.74 -1.00 15.20
N LEU A 39 -14.14 -0.31 14.22
CA LEU A 39 -13.23 0.81 14.46
C LEU A 39 -13.93 2.03 15.07
N TYR A 40 -15.20 2.25 14.71
CA TYR A 40 -16.02 3.30 15.33
C TYR A 40 -16.34 3.01 16.80
N ASP A 41 -16.55 1.73 17.13
CA ASP A 41 -16.86 1.29 18.49
C ASP A 41 -15.59 1.20 19.36
N LEU A 42 -14.44 0.93 18.74
CA LEU A 42 -13.16 0.80 19.43
C LEU A 42 -12.74 2.12 20.13
N SER A 43 -12.88 3.26 19.44
CA SER A 43 -12.55 4.57 20.04
C SER A 43 -13.25 5.73 19.34
N GLU A 44 -13.65 6.74 20.14
CA GLU A 44 -14.12 8.01 19.60
C GLU A 44 -13.01 8.79 18.86
N TYR A 45 -11.74 8.49 19.14
CA TYR A 45 -10.57 9.09 18.50
C TYR A 45 -10.00 8.24 17.35
N ASN A 46 -10.67 7.16 16.96
CA ASN A 46 -10.19 6.37 15.83
C ASN A 46 -10.25 7.19 14.53
N VAL A 47 -9.10 7.27 13.82
CA VAL A 47 -8.93 8.09 12.61
C VAL A 47 -9.75 7.60 11.41
N ILE A 48 -10.42 6.45 11.50
CA ILE A 48 -11.40 6.02 10.50
C ILE A 48 -12.48 7.08 10.28
N ARG A 49 -12.82 7.84 11.34
CA ARG A 49 -13.78 8.95 11.31
C ARG A 49 -13.34 10.10 10.43
N LEU A 50 -12.02 10.29 10.31
CA LEU A 50 -11.40 11.29 9.45
C LEU A 50 -11.15 10.75 8.04
N GLU A 51 -10.59 9.54 7.92
CA GLU A 51 -10.12 8.97 6.65
C GLU A 51 -11.27 8.39 5.79
N ASN A 52 -12.24 7.71 6.42
CA ASN A 52 -13.35 7.06 5.72
C ASN A 52 -14.63 7.07 6.56
N GLY A 53 -15.09 8.26 6.94
CA GLY A 53 -16.27 8.47 7.78
C GLY A 53 -17.55 7.84 7.21
N LYS A 54 -18.50 7.53 8.08
CA LYS A 54 -19.80 6.97 7.72
C LYS A 54 -20.58 7.88 6.78
N ILE A 55 -21.36 7.28 5.89
CA ILE A 55 -22.29 7.99 4.98
C ILE A 55 -23.69 7.77 5.52
N TYR A 56 -24.46 8.85 5.66
CA TYR A 56 -25.84 8.78 6.14
C TYR A 56 -26.82 9.13 5.01
N LYS A 57 -28.05 8.63 5.09
CA LYS A 57 -29.10 8.96 4.13
C LYS A 57 -29.46 10.45 4.11
N SER A 58 -29.18 11.16 5.21
CA SER A 58 -29.35 12.60 5.37
C SER A 58 -28.22 13.45 4.79
N ASP A 59 -27.14 12.82 4.31
CA ASP A 59 -25.96 13.57 3.83
C ASP A 59 -26.36 14.52 2.69
N ASN A 60 -25.82 15.74 2.75
CA ASN A 60 -26.05 16.82 1.82
C ASN A 60 -24.77 17.64 1.64
N GLU A 61 -24.81 18.73 0.88
CA GLU A 61 -23.62 19.56 0.61
C GLU A 61 -22.97 20.16 1.87
N LYS A 62 -23.77 20.46 2.91
CA LYS A 62 -23.28 21.11 4.14
C LYS A 62 -22.91 20.11 5.22
N ASP A 63 -23.57 18.95 5.27
CA ASP A 63 -23.31 17.88 6.21
C ASP A 63 -23.14 16.56 5.48
N ASN A 64 -21.91 16.10 5.39
CA ASN A 64 -21.51 14.85 4.74
C ASN A 64 -20.23 14.34 5.39
N LYS A 65 -19.77 13.15 4.99
CA LYS A 65 -18.57 12.55 5.58
C LYS A 65 -17.33 13.44 5.53
N TYR A 66 -17.16 14.28 4.53
CA TYR A 66 -15.98 15.15 4.37
C TYR A 66 -16.04 16.37 5.29
N THR A 67 -17.21 17.02 5.39
CA THR A 67 -17.41 18.16 6.30
C THR A 67 -17.34 17.70 7.75
N ARG A 68 -17.89 16.53 8.08
CA ARG A 68 -17.76 15.94 9.41
C ARG A 68 -16.30 15.62 9.76
N ALA A 69 -15.53 15.06 8.82
CA ALA A 69 -14.10 14.80 9.02
C ALA A 69 -13.32 16.09 9.28
N SER A 70 -13.58 17.16 8.51
CA SER A 70 -12.94 18.48 8.72
C SER A 70 -13.26 19.06 10.08
N ASN A 71 -14.54 19.10 10.46
CA ASN A 71 -14.99 19.65 11.75
C ASN A 71 -14.40 18.85 12.92
N LEU A 72 -14.33 17.53 12.79
CA LEU A 72 -13.76 16.66 13.82
C LEU A 72 -12.25 16.87 13.96
N PHE A 73 -11.54 16.97 12.83
CA PHE A 73 -10.10 17.26 12.83
C PHE A 73 -9.78 18.59 13.50
N ASP A 74 -10.52 19.66 13.16
CA ASP A 74 -10.37 20.96 13.81
C ASP A 74 -10.69 20.90 15.31
N SER A 75 -11.72 20.15 15.70
CA SER A 75 -12.06 19.90 17.11
C SER A 75 -10.94 19.17 17.85
N TRP A 76 -10.35 18.14 17.27
CA TRP A 76 -9.24 17.40 17.88
C TRP A 76 -7.99 18.27 18.06
N LEU A 77 -7.69 19.15 17.11
CA LEU A 77 -6.61 20.13 17.26
C LEU A 77 -6.91 21.14 18.36
N LYS A 78 -8.12 21.72 18.37
CA LYS A 78 -8.55 22.71 19.39
C LYS A 78 -8.52 22.13 20.80
N ASN A 79 -8.97 20.90 20.95
CA ASN A 79 -9.03 20.21 22.25
C ASN A 79 -7.71 19.51 22.63
N LYS A 80 -6.65 19.70 21.83
CA LYS A 80 -5.31 19.12 22.06
C LYS A 80 -5.31 17.58 22.12
N ILE A 81 -6.24 16.92 21.44
CA ILE A 81 -6.19 15.47 21.17
C ILE A 81 -5.09 15.21 20.12
N LEU A 82 -5.04 16.06 19.10
CA LEU A 82 -3.96 16.13 18.14
C LEU A 82 -3.09 17.36 18.43
N ILE A 83 -1.77 17.17 18.31
CA ILE A 83 -0.76 18.22 18.54
C ILE A 83 0.10 18.35 17.30
N GLN A 84 0.24 19.56 16.77
CA GLN A 84 1.18 19.88 15.72
C GLN A 84 2.57 20.16 16.29
N ARG A 85 3.60 19.60 15.67
CA ARG A 85 4.99 19.90 16.02
C ARG A 85 5.32 21.38 15.78
N ASN A 86 6.10 21.96 16.70
CA ASN A 86 6.52 23.37 16.58
C ASN A 86 7.55 23.59 15.47
N GLN A 87 8.41 22.59 15.22
CA GLN A 87 9.48 22.63 14.22
C GLN A 87 9.30 21.53 13.19
N PRO A 88 9.77 21.74 11.95
CA PRO A 88 9.82 20.69 10.95
C PRO A 88 10.76 19.55 11.39
N THR A 89 10.29 18.30 11.27
CA THR A 89 11.04 17.09 11.64
C THR A 89 10.82 16.01 10.59
N PHE A 90 11.75 15.06 10.50
CA PHE A 90 11.46 13.75 9.93
C PHE A 90 10.98 12.81 11.04
N PHE A 91 10.28 11.74 10.65
CA PHE A 91 9.86 10.70 11.57
C PHE A 91 10.37 9.36 11.05
N ILE A 92 10.98 8.54 11.90
CA ILE A 92 11.25 7.15 11.58
C ILE A 92 10.07 6.32 12.07
N LEU A 93 9.57 5.44 11.23
CA LEU A 93 8.59 4.43 11.58
C LEU A 93 9.26 3.06 11.46
N GLU A 94 9.29 2.29 12.54
CA GLU A 94 9.56 0.86 12.54
C GLU A 94 8.23 0.12 12.76
N GLU A 95 7.93 -0.81 11.87
CA GLU A 95 6.77 -1.70 11.95
C GLU A 95 7.27 -3.13 12.17
N SER A 96 6.74 -3.80 13.19
CA SER A 96 7.12 -5.17 13.54
C SER A 96 5.92 -6.08 13.37
N PHE A 97 6.07 -7.14 12.58
CA PHE A 97 4.97 -8.03 12.19
C PHE A 97 5.48 -9.46 11.98
N GLU A 98 4.55 -10.38 12.10
CA GLU A 98 4.79 -11.79 11.79
C GLU A 98 4.23 -12.12 10.39
N VAL A 99 5.00 -12.87 9.63
CA VAL A 99 4.57 -13.40 8.34
C VAL A 99 5.18 -14.80 8.15
N MET A 100 4.35 -15.80 7.85
CA MET A 100 4.77 -17.21 7.70
C MET A 100 5.66 -17.70 8.86
N GLY A 101 5.27 -17.42 10.11
CA GLY A 101 6.00 -17.82 11.30
C GLY A 101 7.35 -17.11 11.49
N LYS A 102 7.65 -16.07 10.72
CA LYS A 102 8.89 -15.28 10.83
C LYS A 102 8.58 -13.86 11.26
N TYR A 103 9.26 -13.41 12.29
CA TYR A 103 9.17 -12.03 12.76
C TYR A 103 10.02 -11.12 11.87
N LYS A 104 9.44 -10.04 11.37
CA LYS A 104 10.07 -9.06 10.48
C LYS A 104 9.92 -7.64 11.01
N LYS A 105 10.87 -6.79 10.67
CA LYS A 105 10.86 -5.37 10.98
C LYS A 105 11.08 -4.57 9.71
N ARG A 106 10.19 -3.64 9.41
CA ARG A 106 10.32 -2.69 8.32
C ARG A 106 10.52 -1.29 8.86
N ARG A 107 11.53 -0.58 8.34
CA ARG A 107 11.84 0.79 8.71
C ARG A 107 11.62 1.74 7.55
N SER A 108 11.14 2.93 7.85
CA SER A 108 10.87 3.97 6.85
C SER A 108 11.06 5.37 7.41
N ILE A 109 11.32 6.35 6.53
CA ILE A 109 11.24 7.78 6.85
C ILE A 109 9.88 8.32 6.42
N ILE A 110 9.17 8.98 7.33
CA ILE A 110 8.00 9.78 7.01
C ILE A 110 8.47 11.21 6.73
N SER A 111 8.13 11.72 5.55
CA SER A 111 8.60 12.99 5.03
C SER A 111 7.57 13.65 4.13
N ASN A 112 7.79 14.93 3.82
CA ASN A 112 7.12 15.60 2.70
C ASN A 112 7.99 15.50 1.45
N VAL A 113 7.40 15.08 0.34
CA VAL A 113 8.04 14.97 -0.97
C VAL A 113 7.37 15.94 -1.92
N ASP A 114 8.16 16.70 -2.69
CA ASP A 114 7.63 17.54 -3.75
C ASP A 114 6.85 16.70 -4.77
N LEU A 115 5.81 17.29 -5.32
CA LEU A 115 4.97 16.62 -6.33
C LEU A 115 5.53 16.85 -7.73
N TYR A 116 5.81 15.75 -8.44
CA TYR A 116 6.32 15.68 -9.81
C TYR A 116 5.30 15.03 -10.73
N ASP A 117 5.10 15.58 -11.92
CA ASP A 117 4.37 14.85 -12.96
C ASP A 117 5.18 13.60 -13.36
N TYR A 118 4.52 12.53 -13.75
CA TYR A 118 5.19 11.23 -14.02
C TYR A 118 6.18 11.31 -15.18
N GLU A 119 5.98 12.24 -16.10
CA GLU A 119 6.86 12.52 -17.24
C GLU A 119 8.25 13.02 -16.79
N GLU A 120 8.34 13.63 -15.60
CA GLU A 120 9.62 14.07 -15.01
C GLU A 120 10.48 12.91 -14.53
N LYS A 121 9.93 11.70 -14.40
CA LYS A 121 10.62 10.45 -13.98
C LYS A 121 11.33 10.54 -12.64
N VAL A 122 10.86 11.39 -11.74
CA VAL A 122 11.37 11.51 -10.37
C VAL A 122 10.57 10.65 -9.42
N VAL A 123 9.24 10.69 -9.52
CA VAL A 123 8.32 9.81 -8.81
C VAL A 123 7.62 8.92 -9.83
N LEU A 124 7.76 7.61 -9.67
CA LEU A 124 7.40 6.62 -10.68
C LEU A 124 6.25 5.74 -10.19
N PRO A 125 5.13 5.67 -10.93
CA PRO A 125 4.04 4.74 -10.65
C PRO A 125 4.30 3.38 -11.27
N HIS A 126 3.68 2.34 -10.72
CA HIS A 126 3.65 1.01 -11.35
C HIS A 126 2.25 0.50 -11.66
N GLU A 127 1.20 1.22 -11.28
CA GLU A 127 -0.20 0.82 -11.46
C GLU A 127 -1.05 1.98 -11.98
N LYS A 128 -2.10 1.65 -12.75
CA LYS A 128 -3.11 2.64 -13.20
C LYS A 128 -4.12 2.93 -12.11
N THR A 129 -4.58 4.17 -12.04
CA THR A 129 -5.58 4.61 -11.06
C THR A 129 -7.01 4.58 -11.61
N ARG A 130 -8.01 4.57 -10.70
CA ARG A 130 -9.45 4.59 -11.02
C ARG A 130 -10.06 5.95 -10.65
N LYS A 131 -10.85 6.51 -11.56
CA LYS A 131 -11.44 7.86 -11.44
C LYS A 131 -12.27 8.06 -10.16
N LYS A 132 -13.14 7.10 -9.81
CA LYS A 132 -14.03 7.19 -8.64
C LYS A 132 -13.27 7.35 -7.31
N GLN A 133 -12.20 6.58 -7.13
CA GLN A 133 -11.38 6.64 -5.91
C GLN A 133 -10.63 7.97 -5.79
N LYS A 134 -10.15 8.53 -6.91
CA LYS A 134 -9.51 9.84 -6.92
C LYS A 134 -10.47 10.96 -6.50
N GLN A 135 -11.69 10.95 -6.99
CA GLN A 135 -12.70 11.95 -6.63
C GLN A 135 -13.02 11.94 -5.13
N ASP A 136 -13.16 10.76 -4.53
CA ASP A 136 -13.40 10.63 -3.09
C ASP A 136 -12.24 11.21 -2.26
N ARG A 137 -11.02 10.84 -2.58
CA ARG A 137 -9.83 11.38 -1.91
C ARG A 137 -9.63 12.87 -2.14
N PHE A 138 -9.95 13.37 -3.33
CA PHE A 138 -9.90 14.79 -3.65
C PHE A 138 -10.86 15.61 -2.79
N GLN A 139 -12.10 15.16 -2.62
CA GLN A 139 -13.08 15.86 -1.78
C GLN A 139 -12.64 15.88 -0.31
N LEU A 140 -12.12 14.76 0.21
CA LEU A 140 -11.60 14.71 1.57
C LEU A 140 -10.45 15.70 1.76
N MET A 141 -9.45 15.66 0.88
CA MET A 141 -8.28 16.53 0.96
C MET A 141 -8.65 18.01 0.83
N LYS A 142 -9.56 18.35 -0.10
CA LYS A 142 -10.05 19.71 -0.31
C LYS A 142 -10.80 20.26 0.92
N THR A 143 -11.63 19.44 1.57
CA THR A 143 -12.47 19.86 2.67
C THR A 143 -11.71 19.93 3.99
N ALA A 144 -10.96 18.86 4.31
CA ALA A 144 -10.21 18.78 5.56
C ALA A 144 -8.86 19.53 5.52
N ARG A 145 -8.35 19.88 4.33
CA ARG A 145 -7.02 20.51 4.13
C ARG A 145 -5.90 19.75 4.83
N ALA A 146 -6.01 18.43 4.85
CA ALA A 146 -5.07 17.54 5.52
C ALA A 146 -4.89 16.24 4.76
N ASN A 147 -3.75 15.61 4.97
CA ASN A 147 -3.46 14.25 4.56
C ASN A 147 -3.42 13.37 5.80
N PHE A 148 -4.43 12.54 5.99
CA PHE A 148 -4.54 11.63 7.14
C PHE A 148 -3.74 10.34 6.92
N SER A 149 -3.54 9.94 5.66
CA SER A 149 -2.81 8.74 5.26
C SER A 149 -1.60 9.07 4.38
N ARG A 150 -0.56 8.27 4.52
CA ARG A 150 0.71 8.42 3.81
C ARG A 150 0.70 7.58 2.54
N ILE A 151 1.51 7.98 1.57
CA ILE A 151 1.85 7.14 0.42
C ILE A 151 3.04 6.27 0.82
N MET A 152 2.97 4.97 0.58
CA MET A 152 4.11 4.09 0.71
C MET A 152 4.93 4.16 -0.57
N SER A 153 6.21 4.46 -0.42
CA SER A 153 7.14 4.53 -1.54
C SER A 153 8.45 3.85 -1.18
N VAL A 154 9.18 3.44 -2.19
CA VAL A 154 10.49 2.80 -2.03
C VAL A 154 11.54 3.56 -2.82
N ILE A 155 12.78 3.46 -2.39
CA ILE A 155 13.97 3.94 -3.08
C ILE A 155 14.97 2.79 -3.25
N GLU A 156 15.84 2.88 -4.25
CA GLU A 156 16.83 1.83 -4.48
C GLU A 156 17.82 1.69 -3.32
N ASP A 157 18.31 2.82 -2.79
CA ASP A 157 19.29 2.88 -1.68
C ASP A 157 20.52 1.99 -1.94
N LYS A 158 21.11 2.11 -3.13
CA LYS A 158 22.18 1.21 -3.62
C LYS A 158 23.34 1.04 -2.65
N ASP A 159 23.73 2.12 -1.99
CA ASP A 159 24.83 2.14 -1.04
C ASP A 159 24.38 1.82 0.41
N SER A 160 23.10 1.47 0.61
CA SER A 160 22.50 1.17 1.91
C SER A 160 22.62 2.33 2.93
N ASN A 161 22.73 3.56 2.46
CA ASN A 161 22.90 4.73 3.33
C ASN A 161 21.65 4.99 4.17
N LEU A 162 20.45 4.88 3.58
CA LEU A 162 19.19 5.04 4.30
C LEU A 162 19.01 3.94 5.33
N ILE A 163 19.11 2.68 4.92
CA ILE A 163 18.85 1.57 5.85
C ILE A 163 19.84 1.55 7.02
N ASN A 164 21.11 1.84 6.77
CA ASN A 164 22.12 1.92 7.83
C ASN A 164 21.84 3.08 8.80
N PHE A 165 21.41 4.23 8.29
CA PHE A 165 20.97 5.35 9.12
C PHE A 165 19.77 4.95 9.99
N LEU A 166 18.75 4.30 9.41
CA LEU A 166 17.55 3.88 10.13
C LEU A 166 17.88 2.87 11.23
N ILE A 167 18.71 1.86 10.94
CA ILE A 167 19.15 0.86 11.94
C ILE A 167 19.87 1.54 13.11
N LYS A 168 20.73 2.52 12.82
CA LYS A 168 21.45 3.27 13.85
C LYS A 168 20.51 4.08 14.74
N GLU A 169 19.60 4.84 14.14
CA GLU A 169 18.69 5.72 14.90
C GLU A 169 17.67 4.92 15.72
N THR A 170 17.20 3.78 15.21
CA THR A 170 16.24 2.93 15.93
C THR A 170 16.87 2.04 17.00
N SER A 171 18.16 2.21 17.29
CA SER A 171 18.82 1.58 18.46
C SER A 171 18.56 2.31 19.78
N SER A 172 18.04 3.54 19.73
CA SER A 172 17.57 4.30 20.91
C SER A 172 16.12 3.98 21.25
N ASP A 173 15.66 4.43 22.42
CA ASP A 173 14.24 4.32 22.80
C ASP A 173 13.35 5.16 21.89
N PRO A 174 12.18 4.65 21.46
CA PRO A 174 11.24 5.40 20.65
C PRO A 174 10.47 6.45 21.47
N GLU A 175 10.04 7.54 20.84
CA GLU A 175 9.12 8.49 21.46
C GLU A 175 7.69 7.95 21.60
N PHE A 176 7.26 7.14 20.61
CA PHE A 176 5.95 6.49 20.62
C PHE A 176 6.09 5.04 20.20
N GLU A 177 5.32 4.19 20.87
CA GLU A 177 5.18 2.79 20.47
C GLU A 177 3.77 2.28 20.77
N GLY A 178 3.35 1.23 20.10
CA GLY A 178 2.06 0.59 20.33
C GLY A 178 1.82 -0.58 19.39
N SER A 179 0.68 -1.24 19.61
CA SER A 179 0.19 -2.31 18.75
C SER A 179 -1.15 -1.90 18.17
N ILE A 180 -1.32 -2.06 16.87
CA ILE A 180 -2.58 -1.77 16.17
C ILE A 180 -3.38 -3.05 16.13
N PRO A 181 -4.62 -3.08 16.67
CA PRO A 181 -5.45 -4.27 16.67
C PRO A 181 -5.57 -4.89 15.27
N ASN A 182 -5.37 -6.20 15.18
CA ASN A 182 -5.43 -6.98 13.94
C ASN A 182 -4.46 -6.54 12.83
N MET A 183 -3.40 -5.77 13.16
CA MET A 183 -2.35 -5.38 12.21
C MET A 183 -0.97 -5.78 12.73
N HIS A 184 -0.24 -4.83 13.29
CA HIS A 184 1.15 -5.01 13.71
C HIS A 184 1.55 -4.00 14.79
N GLU A 185 2.73 -4.20 15.37
CA GLU A 185 3.34 -3.26 16.28
C GLU A 185 4.05 -2.14 15.51
N PHE A 186 4.15 -0.96 16.13
CA PHE A 186 4.87 0.17 15.56
C PHE A 186 5.68 0.90 16.62
N LYS A 187 6.77 1.54 16.15
CA LYS A 187 7.59 2.46 16.94
C LYS A 187 7.91 3.69 16.10
N ILE A 188 7.96 4.86 16.75
CA ILE A 188 8.26 6.15 16.09
C ILE A 188 9.39 6.85 16.83
N TRP A 189 10.37 7.34 16.05
CA TRP A 189 11.42 8.27 16.47
C TRP A 189 11.25 9.57 15.72
N ILE A 190 11.61 10.69 16.37
CA ILE A 190 11.52 12.02 15.81
C ILE A 190 12.92 12.54 15.54
N ILE A 191 13.19 12.95 14.31
CA ILE A 191 14.49 13.46 13.88
C ILE A 191 14.38 14.97 13.70
N ASP A 192 14.90 15.72 14.66
CA ASP A 192 14.93 17.21 14.69
C ASP A 192 16.37 17.77 14.71
N ASP A 193 17.36 16.91 14.78
CA ASP A 193 18.77 17.28 14.67
C ASP A 193 19.11 17.80 13.27
N LYS A 194 19.74 18.97 13.20
CA LYS A 194 20.01 19.66 11.93
C LYS A 194 20.94 18.91 10.99
N ASP A 195 21.94 18.22 11.52
CA ASP A 195 22.91 17.49 10.72
C ASP A 195 22.26 16.23 10.14
N LYS A 196 21.42 15.55 10.91
CA LYS A 196 20.63 14.40 10.45
C LYS A 196 19.58 14.81 9.41
N ILE A 197 18.92 15.96 9.61
CA ILE A 197 17.99 16.53 8.63
C ILE A 197 18.72 16.82 7.31
N SER A 198 19.88 17.48 7.39
CA SER A 198 20.70 17.79 6.21
C SER A 198 21.16 16.53 5.50
N PHE A 199 21.63 15.53 6.26
CA PHE A 199 22.03 14.23 5.71
C PHE A 199 20.90 13.57 4.91
N LEU A 200 19.70 13.44 5.51
CA LEU A 200 18.53 12.84 4.85
C LEU A 200 18.09 13.62 3.62
N THR A 201 18.03 14.95 3.70
CA THR A 201 17.65 15.79 2.55
C THR A 201 18.59 15.56 1.37
N ASN A 202 19.91 15.57 1.61
CA ASN A 202 20.90 15.36 0.56
C ASN A 202 20.88 13.92 -0.02
N LEU A 203 20.63 12.92 0.84
CA LEU A 203 20.54 11.52 0.41
C LEU A 203 19.43 11.34 -0.64
N PHE A 204 18.26 11.89 -0.39
CA PHE A 204 17.12 11.72 -1.30
C PHE A 204 17.27 12.48 -2.62
N GLU A 205 18.10 13.52 -2.69
CA GLU A 205 18.35 14.20 -3.96
C GLU A 205 18.95 13.30 -5.04
N LEU A 206 19.58 12.19 -4.66
CA LEU A 206 20.20 11.24 -5.58
C LEU A 206 19.25 10.10 -6.00
N GLU A 207 18.10 10.00 -5.39
CA GLU A 207 17.19 8.87 -5.53
C GLU A 207 15.97 9.17 -6.42
N ASN A 208 15.50 8.15 -7.13
CA ASN A 208 14.15 8.10 -7.67
C ASN A 208 13.22 7.47 -6.65
N ILE A 209 11.97 7.91 -6.62
CA ILE A 209 10.96 7.40 -5.71
C ILE A 209 9.98 6.53 -6.49
N PHE A 210 9.80 5.30 -6.07
CA PHE A 210 8.86 4.35 -6.66
C PHE A 210 7.64 4.25 -5.75
N ILE A 211 6.46 4.59 -6.25
CA ILE A 211 5.23 4.45 -5.45
C ILE A 211 4.95 2.96 -5.26
N ALA A 212 4.93 2.52 -4.01
CA ALA A 212 4.62 1.14 -3.63
C ALA A 212 3.12 0.93 -3.37
N ASP A 213 2.48 1.87 -2.65
CA ASP A 213 1.03 1.91 -2.42
C ASP A 213 0.56 3.36 -2.32
N GLY A 214 -0.64 3.63 -2.83
CA GLY A 214 -1.26 4.96 -2.77
C GLY A 214 -1.21 5.78 -4.06
N HIS A 215 -1.16 5.15 -5.23
CA HIS A 215 -1.20 5.81 -6.53
C HIS A 215 -2.39 6.79 -6.67
N HIS A 216 -3.58 6.39 -6.21
CA HIS A 216 -4.75 7.28 -6.19
C HIS A 216 -4.52 8.53 -5.34
N ARG A 217 -3.86 8.38 -4.18
CA ARG A 217 -3.51 9.51 -3.30
C ARG A 217 -2.48 10.45 -3.92
N TYR A 218 -1.51 9.91 -4.67
CA TYR A 218 -0.52 10.71 -5.38
C TYR A 218 -1.14 11.52 -6.51
N GLU A 219 -1.89 10.88 -7.39
CA GLU A 219 -2.57 11.57 -8.50
C GLU A 219 -3.61 12.58 -8.02
N THR A 220 -4.30 12.28 -6.91
CA THR A 220 -5.18 13.25 -6.25
C THR A 220 -4.42 14.50 -5.80
N ALA A 221 -3.22 14.32 -5.23
CA ALA A 221 -2.39 15.44 -4.80
C ALA A 221 -1.87 16.27 -5.99
N LEU A 222 -1.53 15.62 -7.11
CA LEU A 222 -1.19 16.33 -8.37
C LEU A 222 -2.38 17.15 -8.89
N GLU A 223 -3.58 16.57 -8.88
CA GLU A 223 -4.80 17.27 -9.29
C GLU A 223 -5.10 18.46 -8.37
N TYR A 224 -4.97 18.27 -7.07
CA TYR A 224 -5.15 19.31 -6.07
C TYR A 224 -4.16 20.47 -6.25
N LYS A 225 -2.87 20.17 -6.49
CA LYS A 225 -1.83 21.15 -6.80
C LYS A 225 -2.20 22.02 -8.01
N LYS A 226 -2.77 21.43 -9.06
CA LYS A 226 -3.18 22.14 -10.28
C LYS A 226 -4.38 23.09 -10.08
N ILE A 227 -5.28 22.77 -9.14
CA ILE A 227 -6.52 23.53 -8.93
C ILE A 227 -6.37 24.64 -7.87
N ILE A 228 -5.59 24.42 -6.83
CA ILE A 228 -5.54 25.31 -5.64
C ILE A 228 -4.29 26.21 -5.66
N GLU A 229 -3.54 26.16 -6.73
CA GLU A 229 -2.32 26.96 -6.96
C GLU A 229 -1.44 27.21 -5.71
N GLU A 230 -0.22 26.69 -5.72
CA GLU A 230 0.96 27.03 -4.91
C GLU A 230 1.13 26.41 -3.51
N LYS A 231 0.10 26.21 -2.68
CA LYS A 231 0.35 25.86 -1.25
C LYS A 231 0.47 24.37 -0.94
N SER A 232 0.18 23.49 -1.88
CA SER A 232 0.24 22.03 -1.66
C SER A 232 1.17 21.32 -2.64
N SER A 233 2.37 21.87 -2.82
CA SER A 233 3.37 21.29 -3.73
C SER A 233 4.01 19.99 -3.19
N ARG A 234 3.61 19.54 -2.01
CA ARG A 234 4.23 18.40 -1.31
C ARG A 234 3.19 17.38 -0.85
N ARG A 235 3.63 16.13 -0.80
CA ARG A 235 2.82 15.02 -0.31
C ARG A 235 3.57 14.22 0.75
N MET A 236 2.87 13.88 1.85
CA MET A 236 3.42 13.03 2.90
C MET A 236 3.60 11.60 2.40
N MET A 237 4.83 11.08 2.50
CA MET A 237 5.22 9.74 2.07
C MET A 237 6.06 9.04 3.13
N ASN A 238 5.91 7.71 3.18
CA ASN A 238 6.90 6.83 3.80
C ASN A 238 7.90 6.40 2.73
N LEU A 239 9.18 6.62 2.97
CA LEU A 239 10.26 6.20 2.08
C LEU A 239 11.00 5.02 2.73
N VAL A 240 10.94 3.88 2.07
CA VAL A 240 11.55 2.61 2.52
C VAL A 240 12.72 2.27 1.60
N SER A 241 13.82 1.81 2.17
CA SER A 241 14.93 1.25 1.39
C SER A 241 14.56 -0.10 0.78
N MET A 242 14.91 -0.35 -0.50
CA MET A 242 14.80 -1.69 -1.10
C MET A 242 15.66 -2.72 -0.38
N ASN A 243 16.69 -2.28 0.35
CA ASN A 243 17.57 -3.13 1.14
C ASN A 243 17.00 -3.48 2.53
N ASP A 244 15.84 -2.93 2.90
CA ASP A 244 15.19 -3.30 4.16
C ASP A 244 14.67 -4.75 4.07
N GLU A 245 15.05 -5.59 5.05
CA GLU A 245 14.64 -7.02 5.11
C GLU A 245 13.16 -7.21 5.44
N GLY A 246 12.53 -6.20 6.05
CA GLY A 246 11.10 -6.18 6.33
C GLY A 246 10.27 -5.61 5.19
N LEU A 247 10.89 -5.11 4.12
CA LEU A 247 10.16 -4.74 2.90
C LEU A 247 9.83 -6.02 2.13
N LEU A 248 8.60 -6.47 2.29
CA LEU A 248 8.09 -7.63 1.58
C LEU A 248 7.26 -7.19 0.37
N LEU A 249 7.57 -7.78 -0.75
CA LEU A 249 6.80 -7.67 -1.99
C LEU A 249 6.13 -9.01 -2.23
N LEU A 250 4.83 -9.10 -1.96
CA LEU A 250 4.04 -10.30 -2.14
C LEU A 250 3.27 -10.24 -3.47
N GLY A 251 2.90 -11.39 -3.99
CA GLY A 251 2.00 -11.50 -5.14
C GLY A 251 0.54 -11.56 -4.69
N TYR A 252 -0.34 -11.02 -5.51
CA TYR A 252 -1.74 -11.39 -5.39
C TYR A 252 -1.98 -12.66 -6.21
N HIS A 253 -2.68 -13.61 -5.64
CA HIS A 253 -3.22 -14.78 -6.34
C HIS A 253 -4.46 -14.37 -7.15
N ARG A 254 -4.85 -15.18 -8.13
CA ARG A 254 -6.05 -14.98 -8.94
C ARG A 254 -6.96 -16.16 -8.76
N ALA A 255 -8.22 -15.89 -8.43
CA ALA A 255 -9.24 -16.90 -8.28
C ALA A 255 -10.44 -16.57 -9.17
N PHE A 256 -11.05 -17.58 -9.74
CA PHE A 256 -12.16 -17.46 -10.66
C PHE A 256 -13.40 -18.12 -10.08
N SER A 257 -14.54 -17.45 -10.24
CA SER A 257 -15.85 -17.93 -9.82
C SER A 257 -16.93 -17.52 -10.82
N GLY A 258 -17.96 -18.37 -10.99
CA GLY A 258 -19.12 -18.06 -11.82
C GLY A 258 -18.88 -18.07 -13.33
N LEU A 259 -17.75 -18.58 -13.80
CA LEU A 259 -17.49 -18.82 -15.23
C LEU A 259 -18.18 -20.11 -15.69
N ASN A 260 -18.66 -20.14 -16.93
CA ASN A 260 -19.11 -21.37 -17.54
C ASN A 260 -17.93 -22.25 -17.98
N ASP A 261 -18.20 -23.55 -18.18
CA ASP A 261 -17.18 -24.55 -18.52
C ASP A 261 -16.48 -24.24 -19.85
N GLU A 262 -17.18 -23.66 -20.80
CA GLU A 262 -16.61 -23.28 -22.12
C GLU A 262 -15.49 -22.24 -21.94
N LYS A 263 -15.73 -21.19 -21.16
CA LYS A 263 -14.73 -20.14 -20.88
C LYS A 263 -13.58 -20.64 -20.02
N LEU A 264 -13.86 -21.48 -19.01
CA LEU A 264 -12.80 -22.11 -18.20
C LEU A 264 -11.88 -22.98 -19.07
N ASN A 265 -12.46 -23.82 -19.92
CA ASN A 265 -11.70 -24.66 -20.84
C ASN A 265 -10.91 -23.84 -21.87
N LEU A 266 -11.50 -22.77 -22.40
CA LEU A 266 -10.81 -21.87 -23.32
C LEU A 266 -9.62 -21.17 -22.64
N LEU A 267 -9.79 -20.69 -21.39
CA LEU A 267 -8.74 -20.08 -20.59
C LEU A 267 -7.57 -21.06 -20.42
N ILE A 268 -7.87 -22.29 -19.93
CA ILE A 268 -6.84 -23.32 -19.68
C ILE A 268 -6.13 -23.71 -20.98
N ASN A 269 -6.86 -23.83 -22.10
CA ASN A 269 -6.25 -24.16 -23.39
C ASN A 269 -5.33 -23.05 -23.91
N LYS A 270 -5.72 -21.79 -23.77
CA LYS A 270 -4.86 -20.65 -24.17
C LYS A 270 -3.62 -20.49 -23.31
N LEU A 271 -3.66 -20.88 -22.03
CA LEU A 271 -2.46 -20.89 -21.19
C LEU A 271 -1.35 -21.79 -21.79
N LYS A 272 -1.69 -22.86 -22.52
CA LYS A 272 -0.71 -23.74 -23.19
C LYS A 272 0.10 -23.02 -24.27
N GLU A 273 -0.34 -21.86 -24.75
CA GLU A 273 0.45 -21.05 -25.69
C GLU A 273 1.67 -20.42 -25.01
N PHE A 274 1.54 -20.08 -23.72
CA PHE A 274 2.54 -19.36 -22.92
C PHE A 274 3.30 -20.23 -21.94
N PHE A 275 2.69 -21.32 -21.47
CA PHE A 275 3.21 -22.12 -20.36
C PHE A 275 3.40 -23.60 -20.74
N ILE A 276 4.39 -24.19 -20.09
CA ILE A 276 4.60 -25.64 -20.01
C ILE A 276 3.87 -26.13 -18.76
N PHE A 277 3.04 -27.15 -18.91
CA PHE A 277 2.24 -27.75 -17.86
C PHE A 277 2.94 -28.99 -17.31
N SER A 278 3.02 -29.09 -15.98
CA SER A 278 3.54 -30.26 -15.27
C SER A 278 2.65 -30.58 -14.09
N ASP A 279 2.16 -31.82 -14.01
CA ASP A 279 1.34 -32.26 -12.91
C ASP A 279 2.16 -32.23 -11.61
N VAL A 280 1.55 -31.68 -10.54
CA VAL A 280 2.16 -31.61 -9.21
C VAL A 280 1.14 -32.09 -8.18
N LYS A 281 1.63 -32.67 -7.08
CA LYS A 281 0.78 -32.91 -5.93
C LYS A 281 0.60 -31.60 -5.17
N TRP A 282 -0.61 -31.38 -4.66
CA TRP A 282 -0.83 -30.28 -3.76
C TRP A 282 0.04 -30.45 -2.51
N GLU A 283 0.84 -29.47 -2.18
CA GLU A 283 1.68 -29.40 -0.99
C GLU A 283 1.47 -28.04 -0.32
N GLU A 284 1.51 -28.02 1.01
CA GLU A 284 1.41 -26.77 1.77
C GLU A 284 2.56 -25.79 1.43
N SER A 285 3.71 -26.30 0.98
CA SER A 285 4.83 -25.49 0.50
C SER A 285 4.49 -24.58 -0.69
N PHE A 286 3.39 -24.83 -1.41
CA PHE A 286 2.91 -23.89 -2.43
C PHE A 286 2.47 -22.54 -1.85
N PHE A 287 2.12 -22.49 -0.58
CA PHE A 287 1.86 -21.23 0.13
C PHE A 287 3.15 -20.41 0.33
N GLU A 288 4.30 -21.07 0.40
CA GLU A 288 5.60 -20.42 0.46
C GLU A 288 6.07 -19.91 -0.92
N ALA A 289 5.34 -20.21 -1.99
CA ALA A 289 5.68 -19.81 -3.37
C ALA A 289 5.86 -18.28 -3.52
N ASN A 290 5.19 -17.48 -2.70
CA ASN A 290 5.39 -16.02 -2.64
C ASN A 290 6.84 -15.59 -2.32
N TYR A 291 7.71 -16.52 -1.91
CA TYR A 291 9.10 -16.27 -1.53
C TYR A 291 10.11 -16.99 -2.40
N SER A 292 9.65 -17.83 -3.37
CA SER A 292 10.57 -18.50 -4.27
C SER A 292 11.01 -17.54 -5.37
N ASP A 293 12.30 -17.58 -5.71
CA ASP A 293 12.86 -16.84 -6.86
C ASP A 293 12.45 -17.46 -8.21
N GLU A 294 11.69 -18.54 -8.19
CA GLU A 294 11.24 -19.24 -9.38
C GLU A 294 9.97 -18.60 -9.98
N ASP A 295 10.04 -18.28 -11.27
CA ASP A 295 8.94 -17.67 -12.02
C ASP A 295 7.92 -18.75 -12.47
N LYS A 296 7.19 -19.29 -11.48
CA LYS A 296 6.18 -20.35 -11.66
C LYS A 296 4.81 -19.89 -11.16
N ILE A 297 3.77 -20.44 -11.73
CA ILE A 297 2.39 -20.34 -11.24
C ILE A 297 1.91 -21.74 -10.90
N ILE A 298 1.24 -21.90 -9.77
CA ILE A 298 0.50 -23.13 -9.48
C ILE A 298 -0.98 -22.89 -9.78
N MET A 299 -1.48 -23.60 -10.78
CA MET A 299 -2.89 -23.62 -11.13
C MET A 299 -3.57 -24.76 -10.36
N VAL A 300 -4.63 -24.46 -9.65
CA VAL A 300 -5.39 -25.44 -8.86
C VAL A 300 -6.88 -25.33 -9.17
N ASN A 301 -7.50 -26.47 -9.41
CA ASN A 301 -8.95 -26.63 -9.42
C ASN A 301 -9.33 -27.77 -8.46
N ASN A 302 -10.62 -28.08 -8.34
CA ASN A 302 -11.12 -29.10 -7.41
C ASN A 302 -10.53 -30.50 -7.64
N ASN A 303 -9.96 -30.77 -8.80
CA ASN A 303 -9.55 -32.11 -9.22
C ASN A 303 -8.04 -32.28 -9.42
N SER A 304 -7.30 -31.17 -9.59
CA SER A 304 -5.88 -31.23 -9.95
C SER A 304 -5.09 -30.01 -9.54
N SER A 305 -3.80 -30.21 -9.36
CA SER A 305 -2.82 -29.13 -9.21
C SER A 305 -1.77 -29.26 -10.31
N THR A 306 -1.49 -28.17 -10.99
CA THR A 306 -0.60 -28.12 -12.16
C THR A 306 0.37 -26.96 -11.99
N SER A 307 1.67 -27.24 -12.11
CA SER A 307 2.71 -26.22 -12.22
C SER A 307 2.76 -25.69 -13.65
N LEU A 308 2.75 -24.38 -13.77
CA LEU A 308 2.87 -23.66 -15.04
C LEU A 308 4.21 -22.94 -15.06
N SER A 309 5.13 -23.38 -15.92
CA SER A 309 6.43 -22.71 -16.14
C SER A 309 6.39 -21.98 -17.48
N LEU A 310 6.99 -20.78 -17.55
CA LEU A 310 7.03 -20.00 -18.79
C LEU A 310 7.78 -20.75 -19.89
N LYS A 311 7.27 -20.63 -21.12
CA LYS A 311 8.03 -21.02 -22.31
C LYS A 311 9.18 -20.06 -22.59
N GLU A 312 10.17 -20.50 -23.34
CA GLU A 312 11.31 -19.68 -23.77
C GLU A 312 10.85 -18.38 -24.42
N ASN A 313 11.60 -17.29 -24.15
CA ASN A 313 11.35 -15.92 -24.62
C ASN A 313 10.17 -15.16 -23.99
N ILE A 314 9.46 -15.72 -23.06
CA ILE A 314 8.43 -15.04 -22.26
C ILE A 314 9.06 -14.62 -20.91
N LYS A 315 8.89 -13.33 -20.54
CA LYS A 315 9.67 -12.76 -19.43
C LYS A 315 8.90 -12.60 -18.11
N SER A 316 7.58 -12.79 -18.14
CA SER A 316 6.76 -12.55 -16.94
C SER A 316 5.54 -13.44 -16.90
N THR A 317 5.38 -14.21 -15.84
CA THR A 317 4.19 -15.00 -15.54
C THR A 317 2.95 -14.11 -15.41
N TYR A 318 3.08 -12.91 -14.81
CA TYR A 318 2.00 -11.95 -14.66
C TYR A 318 1.50 -11.43 -16.02
N GLU A 319 2.40 -10.99 -16.89
CA GLU A 319 2.03 -10.50 -18.22
C GLU A 319 1.40 -11.62 -19.07
N ALA A 320 1.99 -12.81 -19.05
CA ALA A 320 1.49 -13.96 -19.80
C ALA A 320 0.08 -14.37 -19.35
N LEU A 321 -0.13 -14.51 -18.03
CA LEU A 321 -1.44 -14.84 -17.47
C LEU A 321 -2.48 -13.77 -17.79
N HIS A 322 -2.14 -12.48 -17.62
CA HIS A 322 -3.06 -11.38 -17.94
C HIS A 322 -3.40 -11.33 -19.43
N THR A 323 -2.45 -11.53 -20.33
CA THR A 323 -2.70 -11.61 -21.78
C THR A 323 -3.73 -12.69 -22.11
N VAL A 324 -3.62 -13.85 -21.48
CA VAL A 324 -4.59 -14.94 -21.65
C VAL A 324 -5.96 -14.53 -21.09
N ILE A 325 -6.02 -14.01 -19.87
CA ILE A 325 -7.26 -13.56 -19.22
C ILE A 325 -8.00 -12.54 -20.12
N GLU A 326 -7.33 -11.48 -20.54
CA GLU A 326 -7.92 -10.42 -21.38
C GLU A 326 -8.30 -10.90 -22.80
N SER A 327 -7.70 -11.99 -23.28
CA SER A 327 -8.07 -12.60 -24.56
C SER A 327 -9.33 -13.47 -24.50
N VAL A 328 -9.76 -13.85 -23.29
CA VAL A 328 -10.92 -14.73 -23.05
C VAL A 328 -12.07 -14.00 -22.41
N LEU A 329 -11.78 -13.05 -21.51
CA LEU A 329 -12.77 -12.33 -20.72
C LEU A 329 -12.83 -10.85 -21.11
N SER A 330 -14.01 -10.34 -21.23
CA SER A 330 -14.24 -8.89 -21.36
C SER A 330 -13.88 -8.15 -20.06
N PRO A 331 -13.66 -6.82 -20.08
CA PRO A 331 -13.39 -6.04 -18.87
C PRO A 331 -14.45 -6.21 -17.77
N ASP A 332 -15.73 -6.29 -18.13
CA ASP A 332 -16.82 -6.51 -17.17
C ASP A 332 -16.77 -7.92 -16.55
N GLU A 333 -16.42 -8.92 -17.34
CA GLU A 333 -16.25 -10.29 -16.84
C GLU A 333 -15.04 -10.42 -15.92
N VAL A 334 -13.95 -9.73 -16.21
CA VAL A 334 -12.79 -9.65 -15.30
C VAL A 334 -13.23 -9.09 -13.95
N ILE A 335 -14.03 -8.02 -13.92
CA ILE A 335 -14.54 -7.42 -12.67
C ILE A 335 -15.46 -8.38 -11.92
N ASN A 336 -16.31 -9.11 -12.63
CA ASN A 336 -17.36 -9.94 -12.01
C ASN A 336 -16.86 -11.33 -11.58
N HIS A 337 -15.88 -11.90 -12.28
CA HIS A 337 -15.48 -13.30 -12.13
C HIS A 337 -14.10 -13.50 -11.52
N ILE A 338 -13.24 -12.46 -11.46
CA ILE A 338 -11.91 -12.60 -10.87
C ILE A 338 -11.91 -12.00 -9.46
N ARG A 339 -11.33 -12.77 -8.53
CA ARG A 339 -10.99 -12.32 -7.19
C ARG A 339 -9.47 -12.29 -7.06
N TYR A 340 -8.97 -11.26 -6.39
CA TYR A 340 -7.56 -11.11 -6.07
C TYR A 340 -7.39 -11.33 -4.58
N GLU A 341 -6.64 -12.34 -4.21
CA GLU A 341 -6.42 -12.75 -2.83
C GLU A 341 -4.92 -12.82 -2.55
N HIS A 342 -4.52 -12.48 -1.35
CA HIS A 342 -3.13 -12.60 -0.91
C HIS A 342 -2.95 -13.71 0.12
N ASP A 343 -4.04 -14.13 0.74
CA ASP A 343 -4.10 -15.24 1.68
C ASP A 343 -4.35 -16.54 0.92
N SER A 344 -3.28 -17.33 0.82
CA SER A 344 -3.31 -18.63 0.12
C SER A 344 -4.19 -19.66 0.83
N GLU A 345 -4.22 -19.66 2.15
CA GLU A 345 -5.03 -20.60 2.94
C GLU A 345 -6.52 -20.31 2.77
N GLU A 346 -6.90 -19.05 2.85
CA GLU A 346 -8.28 -18.61 2.63
C GLU A 346 -8.73 -18.93 1.20
N MET A 347 -7.86 -18.71 0.20
CA MET A 347 -8.16 -19.05 -1.18
C MET A 347 -8.34 -20.56 -1.37
N LYS A 348 -7.51 -21.38 -0.74
CA LYS A 348 -7.64 -22.83 -0.77
C LYS A 348 -8.94 -23.29 -0.09
N ARG A 349 -9.26 -22.75 1.07
CA ARG A 349 -10.51 -23.03 1.79
C ARG A 349 -11.74 -22.75 0.91
N LYS A 350 -11.77 -21.61 0.22
CA LYS A 350 -12.84 -21.23 -0.71
C LYS A 350 -12.91 -22.14 -1.95
N LEU A 351 -11.78 -22.62 -2.43
CA LEU A 351 -11.74 -23.60 -3.51
C LEU A 351 -12.34 -24.94 -3.05
N ASP A 352 -11.94 -25.42 -1.87
CA ASP A 352 -12.44 -26.68 -1.30
C ASP A 352 -13.95 -26.64 -0.99
N SER A 353 -14.49 -25.46 -0.65
CA SER A 353 -15.94 -25.25 -0.47
C SER A 353 -16.71 -25.03 -1.78
N ASN A 354 -16.07 -25.09 -2.93
CA ASN A 354 -16.64 -24.81 -4.25
C ASN A 354 -17.15 -23.35 -4.44
N GLU A 355 -16.72 -22.43 -3.61
CA GLU A 355 -16.94 -20.99 -3.84
C GLU A 355 -16.09 -20.46 -4.99
N LEU A 356 -14.95 -21.10 -5.26
CA LEU A 356 -14.04 -20.83 -6.37
C LEU A 356 -13.97 -22.04 -7.29
N GLN A 357 -13.70 -21.80 -8.58
CA GLN A 357 -13.62 -22.83 -9.61
C GLN A 357 -12.18 -23.13 -10.02
N LEU A 358 -11.33 -22.09 -10.06
CA LEU A 358 -9.97 -22.15 -10.54
C LEU A 358 -9.14 -21.11 -9.80
N CYS A 359 -7.97 -21.50 -9.32
CA CYS A 359 -7.05 -20.62 -8.61
C CYS A 359 -5.67 -20.67 -9.26
N PHE A 360 -5.04 -19.49 -9.36
CA PHE A 360 -3.65 -19.33 -9.74
C PHE A 360 -2.88 -18.77 -8.54
N PHE A 361 -2.03 -19.58 -7.95
CA PHE A 361 -1.11 -19.17 -6.90
C PHE A 361 0.13 -18.57 -7.56
N MET A 362 0.31 -17.27 -7.35
CA MET A 362 1.35 -16.48 -8.00
C MET A 362 2.54 -16.29 -7.07
N ASN A 363 3.74 -16.38 -7.61
CA ASN A 363 4.93 -15.95 -6.89
C ASN A 363 4.98 -14.41 -6.79
N ALA A 364 5.70 -13.91 -5.81
CA ALA A 364 6.03 -12.49 -5.73
C ALA A 364 6.95 -12.08 -6.89
N LEU A 365 6.81 -10.86 -7.37
CA LEU A 365 7.83 -10.28 -8.25
C LEU A 365 9.10 -10.00 -7.43
N SER A 366 10.28 -10.26 -8.00
CA SER A 366 11.50 -9.85 -7.33
C SER A 366 11.61 -8.33 -7.26
N LYS A 367 12.26 -7.82 -6.18
CA LYS A 367 12.49 -6.37 -6.01
C LYS A 367 13.26 -5.78 -7.20
N ASN A 368 14.23 -6.51 -7.75
CA ASN A 368 15.02 -6.09 -8.91
C ASN A 368 14.17 -6.01 -10.19
N TYR A 369 13.30 -6.99 -10.43
CA TYR A 369 12.37 -6.94 -11.57
C TYR A 369 11.40 -5.77 -11.45
N PHE A 370 10.85 -5.51 -10.25
CA PHE A 370 9.99 -4.36 -10.00
C PHE A 370 10.70 -3.05 -10.36
N ILE A 371 11.91 -2.81 -9.84
CA ILE A 371 12.70 -1.60 -10.13
C ILE A 371 13.00 -1.47 -11.62
N ASP A 372 13.47 -2.54 -12.29
CA ASP A 372 13.79 -2.50 -13.72
C ASP A 372 12.56 -2.11 -14.57
N MET A 373 11.42 -2.74 -14.32
CA MET A 373 10.19 -2.48 -15.06
C MET A 373 9.70 -1.05 -14.86
N VAL A 374 9.63 -0.59 -13.60
CA VAL A 374 9.09 0.73 -13.27
C VAL A 374 10.04 1.84 -13.73
N SER A 375 11.35 1.66 -13.61
CA SER A 375 12.37 2.62 -14.12
C SER A 375 12.28 2.82 -15.64
N ARG A 376 11.85 1.81 -16.37
CA ARG A 376 11.59 1.90 -17.81
C ARG A 376 10.23 2.54 -18.15
N GLY A 377 9.48 2.97 -17.13
CA GLY A 377 8.13 3.55 -17.30
C GLY A 377 7.06 2.55 -17.67
N LYS A 378 7.28 1.26 -17.42
CA LYS A 378 6.27 0.23 -17.65
C LYS A 378 5.34 0.11 -16.45
N LEU A 379 4.05 0.03 -16.74
CA LEU A 379 3.05 -0.29 -15.74
C LEU A 379 2.87 -1.80 -15.65
N LEU A 380 2.76 -2.30 -14.44
CA LEU A 380 2.45 -3.70 -14.18
C LEU A 380 0.94 -3.95 -14.35
N PRO A 381 0.53 -5.19 -14.66
CA PRO A 381 -0.89 -5.56 -14.59
C PRO A 381 -1.50 -5.25 -13.21
N PRO A 382 -2.81 -4.98 -13.13
CA PRO A 382 -3.47 -4.72 -11.85
C PRO A 382 -3.22 -5.84 -10.85
N LYS A 383 -2.98 -5.46 -9.59
CA LYS A 383 -2.73 -6.43 -8.51
C LYS A 383 -1.55 -7.37 -8.78
N SER A 384 -0.46 -6.85 -9.34
CA SER A 384 0.79 -7.60 -9.50
C SER A 384 1.68 -7.55 -8.26
N THR A 385 1.45 -6.58 -7.37
CA THR A 385 2.30 -6.33 -6.20
C THR A 385 1.45 -6.07 -4.96
N LEU A 386 1.87 -6.63 -3.84
CA LEU A 386 1.40 -6.27 -2.52
C LEU A 386 2.62 -5.95 -1.66
N PHE A 387 2.86 -4.69 -1.40
CA PHE A 387 3.84 -4.28 -0.41
C PHE A 387 3.28 -4.48 0.99
N TYR A 388 3.81 -5.47 1.71
CA TYR A 388 3.29 -5.90 2.99
C TYR A 388 4.21 -5.49 4.16
N PRO A 389 3.65 -5.19 5.34
CA PRO A 389 2.24 -4.89 5.58
C PRO A 389 1.84 -3.54 5.02
N LYS A 390 0.52 -3.30 4.85
CA LYS A 390 0.02 -1.96 4.49
C LYS A 390 0.25 -0.98 5.64
N LEU A 391 0.54 0.29 5.29
CA LEU A 391 0.78 1.34 6.28
C LEU A 391 -0.49 1.66 7.08
N PRO A 392 -0.41 1.77 8.40
CA PRO A 392 -1.53 2.27 9.20
C PRO A 392 -1.79 3.75 8.92
N THR A 393 -3.04 4.17 9.05
CA THR A 393 -3.48 5.56 8.91
C THR A 393 -3.50 6.25 10.26
N GLY A 394 -3.09 7.52 10.32
CA GLY A 394 -3.25 8.38 11.50
C GLY A 394 -2.03 8.53 12.41
N LEU A 395 -0.93 7.77 12.21
CA LEU A 395 0.27 7.92 13.03
C LEU A 395 0.89 9.31 12.98
N VAL A 396 0.99 9.87 11.78
CA VAL A 396 1.40 11.25 11.52
C VAL A 396 0.47 11.81 10.45
N ILE A 397 0.00 13.02 10.65
CA ILE A 397 -0.92 13.72 9.76
C ILE A 397 -0.21 14.98 9.24
N GLN A 398 -0.43 15.31 7.97
CA GLN A 398 0.09 16.51 7.35
C GLN A 398 -1.04 17.53 7.18
N TYR A 399 -0.84 18.76 7.68
CA TYR A 399 -1.71 19.88 7.39
C TYR A 399 -1.25 20.63 6.15
N LEU A 400 -2.14 20.85 5.18
CA LEU A 400 -1.75 21.40 3.87
C LEU A 400 -1.49 22.90 3.88
N ASN A 401 -1.88 23.61 4.95
CA ASN A 401 -1.62 25.05 5.09
C ASN A 401 -0.21 25.37 5.62
N ASP A 402 0.58 24.36 5.94
CA ASP A 402 1.91 24.49 6.57
C ASP A 402 3.08 24.23 5.60
N ILE A 403 2.87 24.47 4.32
CA ILE A 403 3.89 24.23 3.27
C ILE A 403 4.56 25.55 2.89
#